data_2c368efd901e2f6b350e1e37fd6d7599
#
_entry.id   2c368efd901e2f6b350e1e37fd6d7599
#
_cell.length_a   1.000
_cell.length_b   1.000
_cell.length_c   1.000
_cell.angle_alpha   90.00
_cell.angle_beta   90.00
_cell.angle_gamma   90.00
#
_symmetry.space_group_name_H-M   'P 1'
#
loop_
_entity.id
_entity.type
_entity.pdbx_description
1 polymer ?
#
loop_
_entity_poly.entity_id
_entity_poly.type
_entity_poly.pdbx_seq_one_letter_code
_entity_poly.pdbx_strand_id
1 'polypeptide(L)'
;PFKAVDGELLDEGIALYFKGPHSYTGEDVLELQGHGGPAVLRRVLDSCLAAGRDLGLRLAEPGEFTRRAFLNDRMDLAQAEAVADLIEASSVAAARGAMASLSGDFSARVNDLSDRIIHLRMLVEATLDFPEEEIDFLEKYQARPTLEKLAGDLGHLIAQARQGVILREGLHVVLAGQPN
;
A
#
# COMPACT_ATOMS: atom_id res chain seq x y z
N PRO A 1 20.05 -19.22 20.28
CA PRO A 1 19.95 -20.38 19.41
C PRO A 1 18.50 -20.69 19.04
N PHE A 2 18.25 -21.08 17.78
CA PHE A 2 17.00 -21.66 17.34
C PHE A 2 17.10 -23.17 17.41
N LYS A 3 16.12 -23.81 18.09
CA LYS A 3 16.12 -25.26 18.31
C LYS A 3 14.86 -25.88 17.72
N ALA A 4 15.00 -27.08 17.20
CA ALA A 4 13.88 -27.92 16.82
C ALA A 4 13.12 -28.44 18.06
N VAL A 5 11.93 -29.03 17.84
CA VAL A 5 11.09 -29.58 18.90
C VAL A 5 11.81 -30.66 19.71
N ASP A 6 12.68 -31.44 19.07
CA ASP A 6 13.51 -32.47 19.68
C ASP A 6 14.78 -31.96 20.38
N GLY A 7 15.00 -30.63 20.33
CA GLY A 7 16.14 -29.96 20.97
C GLY A 7 17.37 -29.80 20.07
N GLU A 8 17.35 -30.32 18.82
CA GLU A 8 18.45 -30.13 17.87
C GLU A 8 18.69 -28.64 17.61
N LEU A 9 19.96 -28.20 17.57
CA LEU A 9 20.33 -26.84 17.19
C LEU A 9 20.15 -26.66 15.67
N LEU A 10 19.30 -25.73 15.30
CA LEU A 10 19.03 -25.40 13.89
C LEU A 10 19.90 -24.26 13.38
N ASP A 11 19.99 -23.20 14.18
CA ASP A 11 20.75 -21.99 13.87
C ASP A 11 20.90 -21.10 15.11
N GLU A 12 21.69 -20.05 14.98
CA GLU A 12 21.77 -18.96 15.94
C GLU A 12 21.39 -17.64 15.26
N GLY A 13 20.62 -16.81 15.95
CA GLY A 13 20.16 -15.57 15.35
C GLY A 13 19.38 -14.71 16.34
N ILE A 14 18.61 -13.77 15.82
CA ILE A 14 17.83 -12.82 16.60
C ILE A 14 16.35 -13.19 16.46
N ALA A 15 15.64 -13.23 17.58
CA ALA A 15 14.20 -13.29 17.62
C ALA A 15 13.64 -11.93 18.05
N LEU A 16 12.80 -11.33 17.25
CA LEU A 16 12.16 -10.04 17.51
C LEU A 16 10.65 -10.25 17.62
N TYR A 17 10.08 -9.77 18.72
CA TYR A 17 8.64 -9.78 18.92
C TYR A 17 8.08 -8.36 18.84
N PHE A 18 7.13 -8.16 17.94
CA PHE A 18 6.42 -6.91 17.74
C PHE A 18 4.98 -7.09 18.24
N LYS A 19 4.66 -6.41 19.32
CA LYS A 19 3.29 -6.41 19.84
C LYS A 19 2.40 -5.50 19.01
N GLY A 20 1.25 -6.00 18.58
CA GLY A 20 0.23 -5.20 17.95
C GLY A 20 -0.20 -3.97 18.80
N PRO A 21 -0.51 -2.84 18.13
CA PRO A 21 -0.52 -2.59 16.71
C PRO A 21 0.85 -2.18 16.12
N HIS A 22 1.95 -2.22 16.88
CA HIS A 22 3.28 -1.73 16.48
C HIS A 22 4.07 -2.78 15.68
N SER A 23 3.45 -3.32 14.63
CA SER A 23 4.04 -4.29 13.70
C SER A 23 3.68 -3.95 12.26
N TYR A 24 4.22 -4.69 11.31
CA TYR A 24 3.88 -4.51 9.89
C TYR A 24 2.39 -4.77 9.62
N THR A 25 1.85 -5.87 10.15
CA THR A 25 0.44 -6.25 9.93
C THR A 25 -0.53 -5.58 10.89
N GLY A 26 -0.06 -4.90 11.95
CA GLY A 26 -0.90 -4.42 13.05
C GLY A 26 -1.28 -5.50 14.07
N GLU A 27 -0.89 -6.75 13.82
CA GLU A 27 -1.07 -7.89 14.73
C GLU A 27 0.23 -8.20 15.48
N ASP A 28 0.19 -9.16 16.40
CA ASP A 28 1.42 -9.65 17.02
C ASP A 28 2.28 -10.37 15.97
N VAL A 29 3.55 -9.98 15.85
CA VAL A 29 4.50 -10.54 14.87
C VAL A 29 5.75 -11.02 15.58
N LEU A 30 6.18 -12.24 15.28
CA LEU A 30 7.48 -12.78 15.66
C LEU A 30 8.35 -12.94 14.40
N GLU A 31 9.53 -12.32 14.44
CA GLU A 31 10.55 -12.49 13.39
C GLU A 31 11.72 -13.30 13.91
N LEU A 32 12.15 -14.28 13.13
CA LEU A 32 13.34 -15.09 13.38
C LEU A 32 14.38 -14.79 12.31
N GLN A 33 15.44 -14.11 12.68
CA GLN A 33 16.53 -13.68 11.77
C GLN A 33 17.73 -14.58 11.97
N GLY A 34 17.95 -15.50 11.04
CA GLY A 34 19.08 -16.45 11.04
C GLY A 34 20.13 -16.15 9.96
N HIS A 35 21.06 -17.09 9.74
CA HIS A 35 22.16 -16.93 8.79
C HIS A 35 21.77 -16.99 7.29
N GLY A 36 20.48 -17.21 6.97
CA GLY A 36 19.95 -16.99 5.62
C GLY A 36 20.25 -18.09 4.58
N GLY A 37 20.94 -19.17 4.93
CA GLY A 37 21.12 -20.30 4.02
C GLY A 37 19.78 -20.99 3.73
N PRO A 38 19.42 -21.31 2.45
CA PRO A 38 18.11 -21.87 2.12
C PRO A 38 17.73 -23.14 2.90
N ALA A 39 18.72 -24.03 3.14
CA ALA A 39 18.52 -25.24 3.93
C ALA A 39 18.25 -24.93 5.42
N VAL A 40 18.94 -23.95 5.99
CA VAL A 40 18.78 -23.54 7.39
C VAL A 40 17.41 -22.89 7.58
N LEU A 41 17.05 -21.92 6.71
CA LEU A 41 15.75 -21.25 6.77
C LEU A 41 14.60 -22.25 6.62
N ARG A 42 14.74 -23.23 5.72
CA ARG A 42 13.76 -24.29 5.55
C ARG A 42 13.57 -25.12 6.81
N ARG A 43 14.66 -25.52 7.47
CA ARG A 43 14.60 -26.29 8.73
C ARG A 43 13.97 -25.50 9.86
N VAL A 44 14.29 -24.20 10.00
CA VAL A 44 13.65 -23.33 10.99
C VAL A 44 12.16 -23.22 10.73
N LEU A 45 11.75 -23.01 9.46
CA LEU A 45 10.35 -22.93 9.07
C LEU A 45 9.59 -24.23 9.34
N ASP A 46 10.15 -25.37 8.92
CA ASP A 46 9.54 -26.69 9.16
C ASP A 46 9.39 -26.98 10.66
N SER A 47 10.37 -26.56 11.48
CA SER A 47 10.28 -26.67 12.94
C SER A 47 9.18 -25.78 13.54
N CYS A 48 9.02 -24.54 13.04
CA CYS A 48 7.92 -23.68 13.46
C CYS A 48 6.56 -24.28 13.11
N LEU A 49 6.41 -24.80 11.88
CA LEU A 49 5.17 -25.44 11.43
C LEU A 49 4.84 -26.69 12.25
N ALA A 50 5.86 -27.49 12.60
CA ALA A 50 5.68 -28.66 13.46
C ALA A 50 5.24 -28.27 14.89
N ALA A 51 5.89 -27.27 15.48
CA ALA A 51 5.58 -26.78 16.82
C ALA A 51 4.19 -26.11 16.91
N GLY A 52 3.76 -25.45 15.85
CA GLY A 52 2.46 -24.74 15.79
C GLY A 52 1.31 -25.55 15.18
N ARG A 53 1.50 -26.85 14.91
CA ARG A 53 0.49 -27.67 14.23
C ARG A 53 -0.87 -27.65 14.95
N ASP A 54 -0.87 -27.83 16.24
CA ASP A 54 -2.08 -27.89 17.07
C ASP A 54 -2.73 -26.50 17.23
N LEU A 55 -2.01 -25.43 16.90
CA LEU A 55 -2.49 -24.04 16.88
C LEU A 55 -2.99 -23.62 15.48
N GLY A 56 -2.95 -24.49 14.52
CA GLY A 56 -3.35 -24.19 13.12
C GLY A 56 -2.34 -23.35 12.36
N LEU A 57 -1.07 -23.36 12.76
CA LEU A 57 -0.01 -22.62 12.06
C LEU A 57 0.15 -23.20 10.64
N ARG A 58 0.19 -22.31 9.66
CA ARG A 58 0.35 -22.63 8.24
C ARG A 58 1.27 -21.63 7.55
N LEU A 59 1.68 -21.95 6.35
CA LEU A 59 2.33 -20.97 5.49
C LEU A 59 1.36 -19.85 5.11
N ALA A 60 1.87 -18.63 5.06
CA ALA A 60 1.14 -17.50 4.53
C ALA A 60 0.91 -17.64 3.02
N GLU A 61 -0.23 -17.16 2.54
CA GLU A 61 -0.49 -17.01 1.12
C GLU A 61 0.34 -15.85 0.54
N PRO A 62 0.63 -15.83 -0.77
CA PRO A 62 1.28 -14.69 -1.40
C PRO A 62 0.53 -13.38 -1.11
N GLY A 63 1.24 -12.35 -0.62
CA GLY A 63 0.66 -11.06 -0.27
C GLY A 63 -0.15 -11.02 1.03
N GLU A 64 -0.25 -12.12 1.78
CA GLU A 64 -1.09 -12.19 2.99
C GLU A 64 -0.68 -11.18 4.06
N PHE A 65 0.61 -10.95 4.27
CA PHE A 65 1.08 -9.95 5.25
C PHE A 65 0.62 -8.54 4.89
N THR A 66 0.75 -8.15 3.62
CA THR A 66 0.31 -6.84 3.13
C THR A 66 -1.22 -6.71 3.16
N ARG A 67 -1.95 -7.78 2.82
CA ARG A 67 -3.41 -7.81 2.94
C ARG A 67 -3.86 -7.62 4.38
N ARG A 68 -3.21 -8.27 5.36
CA ARG A 68 -3.50 -8.09 6.78
C ARG A 68 -3.20 -6.66 7.25
N ALA A 69 -2.07 -6.09 6.80
CA ALA A 69 -1.73 -4.71 7.09
C ALA A 69 -2.79 -3.73 6.58
N PHE A 70 -3.30 -3.92 5.36
CA PHE A 70 -4.41 -3.15 4.80
C PHE A 70 -5.71 -3.32 5.61
N LEU A 71 -6.10 -4.55 5.95
CA LEU A 71 -7.32 -4.83 6.73
C LEU A 71 -7.26 -4.29 8.17
N ASN A 72 -6.08 -4.09 8.70
CA ASN A 72 -5.82 -3.52 10.03
C ASN A 72 -5.46 -2.02 9.98
N ASP A 73 -5.82 -1.32 8.91
CA ASP A 73 -5.61 0.13 8.72
C ASP A 73 -4.15 0.60 8.91
N ARG A 74 -3.15 -0.31 8.65
CA ARG A 74 -1.73 0.02 8.72
C ARG A 74 -1.24 0.71 7.45
N MET A 75 -1.92 0.48 6.36
CA MET A 75 -1.70 1.10 5.05
C MET A 75 -3.00 1.15 4.28
N ASP A 76 -3.11 2.06 3.34
CA ASP A 76 -4.21 2.11 2.40
C ASP A 76 -3.97 1.20 1.17
N LEU A 77 -4.95 1.13 0.27
CA LEU A 77 -4.87 0.26 -0.90
C LEU A 77 -3.73 0.65 -1.84
N ALA A 78 -3.51 1.95 -2.07
CA ALA A 78 -2.43 2.42 -2.93
C ALA A 78 -1.04 2.06 -2.35
N GLN A 79 -0.88 2.16 -1.04
CA GLN A 79 0.33 1.73 -0.34
C GLN A 79 0.51 0.21 -0.40
N ALA A 80 -0.57 -0.56 -0.26
CA ALA A 80 -0.53 -2.02 -0.36
C ALA A 80 -0.11 -2.49 -1.77
N GLU A 81 -0.64 -1.86 -2.82
CA GLU A 81 -0.23 -2.10 -4.21
C GLU A 81 1.23 -1.70 -4.45
N ALA A 82 1.66 -0.57 -3.86
CA ALA A 82 3.03 -0.09 -4.00
C ALA A 82 4.08 -1.05 -3.41
N VAL A 83 3.73 -1.89 -2.42
CA VAL A 83 4.62 -2.96 -1.93
C VAL A 83 4.92 -3.96 -3.04
N ALA A 84 3.91 -4.41 -3.77
CA ALA A 84 4.10 -5.33 -4.90
C ALA A 84 4.90 -4.67 -6.02
N ASP A 85 4.56 -3.42 -6.37
CA ASP A 85 5.28 -2.65 -7.39
C ASP A 85 6.77 -2.46 -7.05
N LEU A 86 7.08 -2.25 -5.78
CA LEU A 86 8.47 -2.09 -5.32
C LEU A 86 9.26 -3.39 -5.45
N ILE A 87 8.63 -4.54 -5.15
CA ILE A 87 9.25 -5.87 -5.28
C ILE A 87 9.49 -6.22 -6.76
N GLU A 88 8.56 -5.86 -7.65
CA GLU A 88 8.61 -6.16 -9.07
C GLU A 88 9.39 -5.11 -9.88
N ALA A 89 9.82 -4.01 -9.26
CA ALA A 89 10.47 -2.91 -9.93
C ALA A 89 11.74 -3.35 -10.68
N SER A 90 11.74 -3.24 -12.00
CA SER A 90 12.86 -3.58 -12.88
C SER A 90 13.80 -2.41 -13.17
N SER A 91 13.46 -1.20 -12.70
CA SER A 91 14.27 0.01 -12.89
C SER A 91 14.28 0.89 -11.64
N VAL A 92 15.33 1.73 -11.53
CA VAL A 92 15.43 2.71 -10.44
C VAL A 92 14.27 3.71 -10.46
N ALA A 93 13.77 4.06 -11.64
CA ALA A 93 12.64 4.98 -11.79
C ALA A 93 11.34 4.34 -11.28
N ALA A 94 11.09 3.07 -11.62
CA ALA A 94 9.94 2.30 -11.11
C ALA A 94 10.00 2.16 -9.59
N ALA A 95 11.17 1.80 -9.03
CA ALA A 95 11.35 1.67 -7.59
C ALA A 95 11.12 3.00 -6.85
N ARG A 96 11.57 4.13 -7.41
CA ARG A 96 11.29 5.46 -6.84
C ARG A 96 9.81 5.81 -6.86
N GLY A 97 9.11 5.49 -7.95
CA GLY A 97 7.67 5.69 -8.07
C GLY A 97 6.89 4.87 -7.04
N ALA A 98 7.21 3.58 -6.92
CA ALA A 98 6.62 2.69 -5.92
C ALA A 98 6.89 3.19 -4.48
N MET A 99 8.12 3.65 -4.20
CA MET A 99 8.49 4.21 -2.89
C MET A 99 7.69 5.48 -2.56
N ALA A 100 7.48 6.39 -3.53
CA ALA A 100 6.67 7.59 -3.33
C ALA A 100 5.19 7.24 -3.05
N SER A 101 4.66 6.21 -3.72
CA SER A 101 3.31 5.70 -3.46
C SER A 101 3.22 5.06 -2.07
N LEU A 102 4.21 4.24 -1.70
CA LEU A 102 4.28 3.59 -0.39
C LEU A 102 4.41 4.59 0.76
N SER A 103 5.12 5.72 0.55
CA SER A 103 5.21 6.82 1.55
C SER A 103 3.90 7.57 1.77
N GLY A 104 2.88 7.34 0.95
CA GLY A 104 1.57 7.94 1.06
C GLY A 104 1.38 9.25 0.29
N ASP A 105 2.34 9.66 -0.54
CA ASP A 105 2.25 10.90 -1.32
C ASP A 105 1.02 10.93 -2.24
N PHE A 106 0.72 9.80 -2.89
CA PHE A 106 -0.45 9.68 -3.75
C PHE A 106 -1.74 9.75 -2.93
N SER A 107 -1.83 9.00 -1.85
CA SER A 107 -2.98 8.96 -0.96
C SER A 107 -3.28 10.31 -0.33
N ALA A 108 -2.25 11.06 0.09
CA ALA A 108 -2.41 12.41 0.63
C ALA A 108 -3.07 13.36 -0.38
N ARG A 109 -2.68 13.29 -1.66
CA ARG A 109 -3.28 14.10 -2.73
C ARG A 109 -4.72 13.71 -3.04
N VAL A 110 -5.03 12.41 -3.05
CA VAL A 110 -6.41 11.93 -3.24
C VAL A 110 -7.30 12.37 -2.09
N ASN A 111 -6.81 12.25 -0.85
CA ASN A 111 -7.56 12.66 0.34
C ASN A 111 -7.80 14.18 0.37
N ASP A 112 -6.80 15.01 0.06
CA ASP A 112 -6.97 16.47 -0.07
C ASP A 112 -8.06 16.81 -1.08
N LEU A 113 -8.02 16.17 -2.26
CA LEU A 113 -9.04 16.38 -3.29
C LEU A 113 -10.43 15.96 -2.82
N SER A 114 -10.52 14.80 -2.16
CA SER A 114 -11.76 14.28 -1.57
C SER A 114 -12.36 15.25 -0.53
N ASP A 115 -11.54 15.74 0.40
CA ASP A 115 -11.98 16.65 1.45
C ASP A 115 -12.49 17.96 0.88
N ARG A 116 -11.83 18.48 -0.15
CA ARG A 116 -12.27 19.70 -0.85
C ARG A 116 -13.57 19.48 -1.62
N ILE A 117 -13.79 18.31 -2.21
CA ILE A 117 -15.06 17.95 -2.86
C ILE A 117 -16.17 17.84 -1.81
N ILE A 118 -15.92 17.21 -0.67
CA ILE A 118 -16.86 17.09 0.44
C ILE A 118 -17.24 18.49 0.94
N HIS A 119 -16.27 19.38 1.12
CA HIS A 119 -16.53 20.76 1.53
C HIS A 119 -17.40 21.51 0.53
N LEU A 120 -17.09 21.42 -0.77
CA LEU A 120 -17.91 22.04 -1.82
C LEU A 120 -19.34 21.47 -1.81
N ARG A 121 -19.50 20.15 -1.64
CA ARG A 121 -20.81 19.51 -1.54
C ARG A 121 -21.62 20.07 -0.36
N MET A 122 -20.99 20.19 0.82
CA MET A 122 -21.64 20.77 2.00
C MET A 122 -22.18 22.19 1.73
N LEU A 123 -21.41 23.03 1.02
CA LEU A 123 -21.82 24.38 0.66
C LEU A 123 -23.03 24.37 -0.29
N VAL A 124 -23.08 23.46 -1.25
CA VAL A 124 -24.20 23.31 -2.17
C VAL A 124 -25.44 22.78 -1.43
N GLU A 125 -25.28 21.79 -0.58
CA GLU A 125 -26.37 21.23 0.25
C GLU A 125 -26.97 22.32 1.18
N ALA A 126 -26.13 23.12 1.83
CA ALA A 126 -26.58 24.23 2.67
C ALA A 126 -27.42 25.25 1.89
N THR A 127 -27.08 25.53 0.62
CA THR A 127 -27.91 26.44 -0.23
C THR A 127 -29.29 25.85 -0.54
N LEU A 128 -29.38 24.52 -0.66
CA LEU A 128 -30.67 23.85 -0.93
C LEU A 128 -31.53 23.73 0.33
N ASP A 129 -30.91 23.56 1.50
CA ASP A 129 -31.62 23.39 2.77
C ASP A 129 -32.14 24.70 3.33
N PHE A 130 -31.52 25.84 2.99
CA PHE A 130 -31.90 27.19 3.48
C PHE A 130 -32.17 28.15 2.34
N PRO A 131 -33.20 27.89 1.49
CA PRO A 131 -33.51 28.72 0.31
C PRO A 131 -34.06 30.12 0.66
N GLU A 132 -34.48 30.33 1.90
CA GLU A 132 -35.05 31.62 2.38
C GLU A 132 -33.97 32.59 2.90
N GLU A 133 -32.72 32.16 3.03
CA GLU A 133 -31.63 33.05 3.39
C GLU A 133 -31.23 33.89 2.16
N GLU A 134 -31.18 35.22 2.29
CA GLU A 134 -30.81 36.18 1.23
C GLU A 134 -29.32 36.04 0.82
N ILE A 135 -28.57 35.05 1.36
CA ILE A 135 -27.17 34.85 1.10
C ILE A 135 -27.01 33.80 -0.02
N ASP A 136 -26.56 34.24 -1.20
CA ASP A 136 -26.10 33.30 -2.22
C ASP A 136 -24.77 32.68 -1.79
N PHE A 137 -24.85 31.53 -1.12
CA PHE A 137 -23.69 30.76 -0.66
C PHE A 137 -22.82 30.37 -1.82
N LEU A 138 -23.38 30.13 -3.02
CA LEU A 138 -22.60 29.70 -4.21
C LEU A 138 -21.70 30.83 -4.71
N GLU A 139 -22.23 32.10 -4.73
CA GLU A 139 -21.41 33.27 -5.08
C GLU A 139 -20.41 33.61 -3.98
N LYS A 140 -20.89 33.70 -2.71
CA LYS A 140 -20.04 34.05 -1.57
C LYS A 140 -18.82 33.16 -1.42
N TYR A 141 -18.98 31.86 -1.60
CA TYR A 141 -17.89 30.87 -1.46
C TYR A 141 -17.28 30.46 -2.79
N GLN A 142 -17.57 31.18 -3.88
CA GLN A 142 -16.99 30.94 -5.20
C GLN A 142 -17.09 29.48 -5.64
N ALA A 143 -18.26 28.87 -5.51
CA ALA A 143 -18.47 27.43 -5.76
C ALA A 143 -18.05 27.01 -7.17
N ARG A 144 -18.37 27.80 -8.22
CA ARG A 144 -17.99 27.52 -9.60
C ARG A 144 -16.46 27.55 -9.82
N PRO A 145 -15.72 28.61 -9.43
CA PRO A 145 -14.24 28.63 -9.54
C PRO A 145 -13.60 27.48 -8.76
N THR A 146 -14.15 27.12 -7.59
CA THR A 146 -13.67 26.00 -6.78
C THR A 146 -13.85 24.68 -7.52
N LEU A 147 -15.01 24.44 -8.14
CA LEU A 147 -15.28 23.25 -8.93
C LEU A 147 -14.35 23.14 -10.15
N GLU A 148 -14.12 24.25 -10.86
CA GLU A 148 -13.22 24.30 -12.02
C GLU A 148 -11.77 23.98 -11.60
N LYS A 149 -11.34 24.50 -10.45
CA LYS A 149 -10.01 24.17 -9.90
C LYS A 149 -9.91 22.71 -9.49
N LEU A 150 -10.91 22.15 -8.84
CA LEU A 150 -10.98 20.72 -8.47
C LEU A 150 -10.91 19.82 -9.71
N ALA A 151 -11.64 20.18 -10.78
CA ALA A 151 -11.58 19.45 -12.04
C ALA A 151 -10.19 19.49 -12.70
N GLY A 152 -9.51 20.64 -12.62
CA GLY A 152 -8.12 20.78 -13.07
C GLY A 152 -7.15 19.95 -12.26
N ASP A 153 -7.23 20.01 -10.93
CA ASP A 153 -6.38 19.25 -10.02
C ASP A 153 -6.55 17.73 -10.22
N LEU A 154 -7.80 17.26 -10.41
CA LEU A 154 -8.10 15.87 -10.75
C LEU A 154 -7.49 15.47 -12.11
N GLY A 155 -7.60 16.34 -13.11
CA GLY A 155 -6.98 16.10 -14.42
C GLY A 155 -5.46 15.94 -14.32
N HIS A 156 -4.79 16.75 -13.54
CA HIS A 156 -3.35 16.64 -13.26
C HIS A 156 -3.01 15.33 -12.54
N LEU A 157 -3.80 14.95 -11.52
CA LEU A 157 -3.58 13.71 -10.79
C LEU A 157 -3.72 12.49 -11.70
N ILE A 158 -4.74 12.45 -12.57
CA ILE A 158 -4.94 11.39 -13.56
C ILE A 158 -3.76 11.30 -14.54
N ALA A 159 -3.27 12.45 -15.02
CA ALA A 159 -2.14 12.49 -15.95
C ALA A 159 -0.86 11.92 -15.30
N GLN A 160 -0.61 12.28 -14.03
CA GLN A 160 0.53 11.73 -13.27
C GLN A 160 0.39 10.22 -13.04
N ALA A 161 -0.80 9.75 -12.68
CA ALA A 161 -1.06 8.32 -12.49
C ALA A 161 -0.80 7.52 -13.79
N ARG A 162 -1.21 8.03 -14.95
CA ARG A 162 -0.93 7.39 -16.25
C ARG A 162 0.57 7.27 -16.55
N GLN A 163 1.37 8.28 -16.20
CA GLN A 163 2.82 8.18 -16.34
C GLN A 163 3.41 7.11 -15.41
N GLY A 164 2.88 6.98 -14.20
CA GLY A 164 3.27 5.92 -13.26
C GLY A 164 3.03 4.52 -13.82
N VAL A 165 1.89 4.29 -14.47
CA VAL A 165 1.56 3.00 -15.12
C VAL A 165 2.59 2.65 -16.20
N ILE A 166 3.00 3.59 -17.04
CA ILE A 166 4.02 3.33 -18.07
C ILE A 166 5.38 2.96 -17.45
N LEU A 167 5.75 3.60 -16.35
CA LEU A 167 7.01 3.29 -15.65
C LEU A 167 6.96 1.92 -14.96
N ARG A 168 5.78 1.49 -14.52
CA ARG A 168 5.54 0.19 -13.89
C ARG A 168 5.53 -0.95 -14.91
N GLU A 169 4.70 -0.84 -15.95
CA GLU A 169 4.47 -1.91 -16.94
C GLU A 169 5.53 -1.95 -18.04
N GLY A 170 6.27 -0.85 -18.21
CA GLY A 170 7.22 -0.68 -19.31
C GLY A 170 6.51 -0.48 -20.64
N LEU A 171 7.30 -0.48 -21.73
CA LEU A 171 6.79 -0.40 -23.10
C LEU A 171 6.91 -1.76 -23.77
N HIS A 172 5.81 -2.31 -24.24
CA HIS A 172 5.84 -3.48 -25.12
C HIS A 172 6.25 -3.03 -26.53
N VAL A 173 7.50 -3.29 -26.91
CA VAL A 173 8.01 -2.98 -28.25
C VAL A 173 8.03 -4.25 -29.09
N VAL A 174 7.31 -4.25 -30.19
CA VAL A 174 7.32 -5.35 -31.18
C VAL A 174 8.13 -4.89 -32.38
N LEU A 175 9.22 -5.65 -32.68
CA LEU A 175 9.98 -5.48 -33.89
C LEU A 175 9.39 -6.42 -34.96
N ALA A 176 8.85 -5.81 -36.04
CA ALA A 176 8.33 -6.55 -37.17
C ALA A 176 9.13 -6.21 -38.41
N GLY A 177 9.60 -7.21 -39.13
CA GLY A 177 10.39 -7.06 -40.38
C GLY A 177 10.77 -8.40 -40.96
N GLN A 178 11.35 -8.39 -42.18
CA GLN A 178 11.94 -9.60 -42.76
C GLN A 178 13.21 -9.97 -41.95
N PRO A 179 13.42 -11.24 -41.63
CA PRO A 179 14.67 -11.68 -41.00
C PRO A 179 15.83 -11.46 -41.99
N ASN A 180 16.97 -11.05 -41.45
CA ASN A 180 18.22 -10.91 -42.20
C ASN A 180 18.75 -12.28 -42.61
#